data_3c9d890bab2a026aec57d24cebc8b91c
#
_entry.id   3c9d890bab2a026aec57d24cebc8b91c
#
_cell.length_a   1.000
_cell.length_b   1.000
_cell.length_c   1.000
_cell.angle_alpha   90.00
_cell.angle_beta   90.00
_cell.angle_gamma   90.00
#
_symmetry.space_group_name_H-M   'P 1'
#
loop_
_entity.id
_entity.type
_entity.pdbx_description
1 polymer ?
#
loop_
_entity_poly.entity_id
_entity_poly.type
_entity_poly.pdbx_seq_one_letter_code
_entity_poly.pdbx_strand_id
1 'polypeptide(L)'
;MPDHGELFQKQLIEYGACTFGRMKTGSLFRILRKDIPNSEECMCYFDKQCSPFGYHICVLQEKKEGCLVYVYNAHKLEYILSEPSIQIFLSDFGYDVFDVDTALQRLKQRLHEQSEFPHEIGIFLGFPLQDVQAFITPQKKCKLVGYWKVYGTVSYTHLRAHET
;
A
#
# COMPACT_ATOMS: atom_id res chain seq x y z
N MET A 1 11.58 -22.06 3.29
CA MET A 1 11.48 -20.95 2.29
C MET A 1 10.87 -21.50 1.01
N PRO A 2 9.77 -20.91 0.53
CA PRO A 2 9.16 -21.38 -0.71
C PRO A 2 10.04 -21.07 -1.94
N ASP A 3 9.74 -21.73 -3.05
CA ASP A 3 10.40 -21.42 -4.31
C ASP A 3 10.20 -19.95 -4.64
N HIS A 4 11.19 -19.31 -5.22
CA HIS A 4 11.21 -17.87 -5.52
C HIS A 4 11.14 -16.99 -4.27
N GLY A 5 11.24 -17.59 -3.08
CA GLY A 5 11.18 -16.84 -1.83
C GLY A 5 12.29 -15.81 -1.68
N GLU A 6 13.49 -16.14 -2.16
CA GLU A 6 14.61 -15.20 -2.10
C GLU A 6 14.35 -13.95 -2.94
N LEU A 7 13.77 -14.13 -4.12
CA LEU A 7 13.42 -12.99 -4.97
C LEU A 7 12.31 -12.17 -4.34
N PHE A 8 11.29 -12.83 -3.79
CA PHE A 8 10.21 -12.14 -3.08
C PHE A 8 10.77 -11.34 -1.90
N GLN A 9 11.65 -11.95 -1.11
CA GLN A 9 12.27 -11.30 0.03
C GLN A 9 13.04 -10.04 -0.38
N LYS A 10 13.80 -10.16 -1.47
CA LYS A 10 14.55 -9.03 -2.00
C LYS A 10 13.65 -7.86 -2.36
N GLN A 11 12.56 -8.13 -3.06
CA GLN A 11 11.60 -7.08 -3.42
C GLN A 11 10.89 -6.52 -2.20
N LEU A 12 10.53 -7.37 -1.26
CA LEU A 12 9.87 -6.95 -0.03
C LEU A 12 10.76 -5.97 0.75
N ILE A 13 12.05 -6.29 0.88
CA ILE A 13 12.98 -5.43 1.58
C ILE A 13 13.23 -4.14 0.81
N GLU A 14 13.42 -4.25 -0.50
CA GLU A 14 13.69 -3.09 -1.34
C GLU A 14 12.56 -2.06 -1.30
N TYR A 15 11.32 -2.52 -1.49
CA TYR A 15 10.17 -1.61 -1.56
C TYR A 15 9.54 -1.35 -0.19
N GLY A 16 9.75 -2.23 0.76
CA GLY A 16 9.18 -2.09 2.10
C GLY A 16 10.13 -1.49 3.13
N ALA A 17 11.34 -1.10 2.74
CA ALA A 17 12.35 -0.63 3.67
C ALA A 17 11.86 0.50 4.58
N CYS A 18 11.16 1.48 4.02
CA CYS A 18 10.66 2.61 4.81
C CYS A 18 9.60 2.19 5.82
N THR A 19 8.79 1.20 5.47
CA THR A 19 7.79 0.66 6.38
C THR A 19 8.44 -0.13 7.51
N PHE A 20 9.37 -1.02 7.18
CA PHE A 20 10.10 -1.79 8.19
C PHE A 20 10.96 -0.90 9.08
N GLY A 21 11.46 0.21 8.53
CA GLY A 21 12.21 1.20 9.29
C GLY A 21 11.34 2.16 10.08
N ARG A 22 10.03 1.94 10.08
CA ARG A 22 9.05 2.75 10.81
C ARG A 22 8.95 4.19 10.32
N MET A 23 9.39 4.45 9.11
CA MET A 23 9.30 5.78 8.50
C MET A 23 7.97 5.99 7.80
N LYS A 24 7.31 4.91 7.41
CA LYS A 24 6.02 4.94 6.72
C LYS A 24 5.07 3.91 7.33
N THR A 25 3.78 4.17 7.17
CA THR A 25 2.75 3.22 7.59
C THR A 25 2.71 2.00 6.70
N GLY A 26 2.84 2.20 5.39
CA GLY A 26 2.79 1.10 4.44
C GLY A 26 3.48 1.41 3.14
N SER A 27 3.76 0.38 2.39
CA SER A 27 4.41 0.45 1.08
C SER A 27 3.69 -0.45 0.10
N LEU A 28 3.70 -0.03 -1.16
CA LEU A 28 3.11 -0.79 -2.26
C LEU A 28 4.20 -1.21 -3.23
N PHE A 29 4.07 -2.41 -3.77
CA PHE A 29 4.92 -2.81 -4.87
C PHE A 29 4.23 -3.88 -5.69
N ARG A 30 4.66 -4.04 -6.94
CA ARG A 30 4.08 -5.01 -7.85
C ARG A 30 4.98 -6.22 -7.96
N ILE A 31 4.35 -7.38 -8.00
CA ILE A 31 5.03 -8.64 -8.27
C ILE A 31 4.51 -9.15 -9.60
N LEU A 32 5.43 -9.43 -10.51
CA LEU A 32 5.07 -9.98 -11.81
C LEU A 32 4.99 -11.50 -11.71
N ARG A 33 3.93 -12.06 -12.27
CA ARG A 33 3.68 -13.49 -12.22
C ARG A 33 4.77 -14.29 -12.94
N LYS A 34 5.36 -13.70 -13.96
CA LYS A 34 6.47 -14.34 -14.68
C LYS A 34 7.72 -14.50 -13.82
N ASP A 35 7.90 -13.62 -12.84
CA ASP A 35 9.06 -13.64 -11.96
C ASP A 35 8.82 -14.49 -10.72
N ILE A 36 7.61 -14.37 -10.16
CA ILE A 36 7.22 -15.10 -8.94
C ILE A 36 5.83 -15.69 -9.19
N PRO A 37 5.75 -16.86 -9.85
CA PRO A 37 4.46 -17.47 -10.15
C PRO A 37 3.71 -17.97 -8.92
N ASN A 38 4.43 -18.22 -7.83
CA ASN A 38 3.87 -18.68 -6.55
C ASN A 38 3.79 -17.55 -5.52
N SER A 39 3.37 -16.36 -5.96
CA SER A 39 3.34 -15.18 -5.10
C SER A 39 2.49 -15.37 -3.83
N GLU A 40 1.37 -16.07 -3.93
CA GLU A 40 0.51 -16.32 -2.76
C GLU A 40 1.24 -17.13 -1.69
N GLU A 41 1.97 -18.15 -2.09
CA GLU A 41 2.76 -18.96 -1.17
C GLU A 41 3.83 -18.12 -0.49
N CYS A 42 4.53 -17.30 -1.27
CA CYS A 42 5.56 -16.41 -0.73
C CYS A 42 4.97 -15.40 0.24
N MET A 43 3.84 -14.79 -0.10
CA MET A 43 3.19 -13.83 0.78
C MET A 43 2.77 -14.46 2.09
N CYS A 44 2.19 -15.64 2.03
CA CYS A 44 1.76 -16.35 3.22
C CYS A 44 2.96 -16.64 4.13
N TYR A 45 4.05 -17.11 3.54
CA TYR A 45 5.27 -17.41 4.28
C TYR A 45 5.82 -16.16 4.98
N PHE A 46 5.99 -15.08 4.24
CA PHE A 46 6.59 -13.86 4.79
C PHE A 46 5.65 -13.10 5.71
N ASP A 47 4.34 -13.19 5.50
CA ASP A 47 3.39 -12.62 6.43
C ASP A 47 3.53 -13.27 7.81
N LYS A 48 3.69 -14.59 7.85
CA LYS A 48 3.93 -15.30 9.10
C LYS A 48 5.23 -14.89 9.76
N GLN A 49 6.25 -14.61 8.98
CA GLN A 49 7.55 -14.16 9.50
C GLN A 49 7.48 -12.75 10.08
N CYS A 50 6.68 -11.88 9.47
CA CYS A 50 6.60 -10.46 9.86
C CYS A 50 5.55 -10.19 10.93
N SER A 51 4.51 -11.00 10.98
CA SER A 51 3.36 -10.80 11.85
C SER A 51 3.73 -10.64 13.34
N PRO A 52 4.67 -11.41 13.91
CA PRO A 52 5.06 -11.21 15.32
C PRO A 52 5.65 -9.83 15.60
N PHE A 53 6.13 -9.15 14.58
CA PHE A 53 6.72 -7.81 14.71
C PHE A 53 5.73 -6.70 14.38
N GLY A 54 4.48 -7.05 14.11
CA GLY A 54 3.43 -6.06 13.82
C GLY A 54 3.32 -5.65 12.37
N TYR A 55 4.00 -6.35 11.46
CA TYR A 55 3.92 -6.07 10.03
C TYR A 55 3.12 -7.15 9.33
N HIS A 56 2.30 -6.73 8.37
CA HIS A 56 1.48 -7.65 7.60
C HIS A 56 1.64 -7.39 6.12
N ILE A 57 1.43 -8.42 5.34
CA ILE A 57 1.56 -8.38 3.88
C ILE A 57 0.26 -8.90 3.29
N CYS A 58 -0.32 -8.13 2.37
CA CYS A 58 -1.54 -8.58 1.70
C CYS A 58 -1.55 -8.16 0.24
N VAL A 59 -2.39 -8.82 -0.54
CA VAL A 59 -2.64 -8.46 -1.94
C VAL A 59 -3.80 -7.49 -1.98
N LEU A 60 -3.59 -6.33 -2.59
CA LEU A 60 -4.67 -5.37 -2.79
C LEU A 60 -5.37 -5.54 -4.13
N GLN A 61 -4.65 -6.02 -5.15
CA GLN A 61 -5.22 -6.17 -6.47
C GLN A 61 -4.49 -7.30 -7.19
N GLU A 62 -5.26 -8.16 -7.86
CA GLU A 62 -4.71 -9.20 -8.72
C GLU A 62 -5.06 -8.91 -10.15
N LYS A 63 -4.09 -9.08 -11.03
CA LYS A 63 -4.25 -8.97 -12.47
C LYS A 63 -3.59 -10.16 -13.13
N LYS A 64 -3.82 -10.31 -14.43
CA LYS A 64 -3.26 -11.41 -15.19
C LYS A 64 -1.73 -11.45 -15.14
N GLU A 65 -1.10 -10.27 -15.21
CA GLU A 65 0.36 -10.15 -15.22
C GLU A 65 1.00 -10.24 -13.85
N GLY A 66 0.23 -10.04 -12.79
CA GLY A 66 0.78 -10.05 -11.44
C GLY A 66 -0.16 -9.45 -10.42
N CYS A 67 0.38 -9.03 -9.31
CA CYS A 67 -0.43 -8.49 -8.23
C CYS A 67 0.22 -7.27 -7.59
N LEU A 68 -0.62 -6.47 -6.93
CA LEU A 68 -0.20 -5.32 -6.14
C LEU A 68 -0.15 -5.75 -4.68
N VAL A 69 1.04 -5.66 -4.09
CA VAL A 69 1.28 -6.08 -2.72
C VAL A 69 1.39 -4.86 -1.82
N TYR A 70 0.78 -4.97 -0.65
CA TYR A 70 0.81 -3.94 0.37
C TYR A 70 1.43 -4.53 1.63
N VAL A 71 2.51 -3.93 2.10
CA VAL A 71 3.12 -4.27 3.39
C VAL A 71 2.90 -3.09 4.32
N TYR A 72 2.46 -3.37 5.55
CA TYR A 72 2.07 -2.29 6.45
C TYR A 72 2.35 -2.63 7.91
N ASN A 73 2.53 -1.55 8.69
CA ASN A 73 2.63 -1.65 10.13
C ASN A 73 1.21 -1.56 10.68
N ALA A 74 0.73 -2.66 11.28
CA ALA A 74 -0.65 -2.76 11.74
C ALA A 74 -1.01 -1.72 12.80
N HIS A 75 -0.11 -1.48 13.76
CA HIS A 75 -0.35 -0.50 14.81
C HIS A 75 -0.46 0.92 14.26
N LYS A 76 0.42 1.27 13.34
CA LYS A 76 0.37 2.60 12.73
C LYS A 76 -0.89 2.80 11.91
N LEU A 77 -1.28 1.78 11.14
CA LEU A 77 -2.50 1.88 10.35
C LEU A 77 -3.73 1.96 11.24
N GLU A 78 -3.79 1.15 12.29
CA GLU A 78 -4.87 1.19 13.25
C GLU A 78 -5.00 2.58 13.88
N TYR A 79 -3.87 3.17 14.27
CA TYR A 79 -3.85 4.50 14.86
C TYR A 79 -4.38 5.55 13.88
N ILE A 80 -3.93 5.50 12.64
CA ILE A 80 -4.40 6.43 11.60
C ILE A 80 -5.90 6.29 11.39
N LEU A 81 -6.40 5.07 11.31
CA LEU A 81 -7.81 4.82 11.07
C LEU A 81 -8.69 5.20 12.28
N SER A 82 -8.10 5.43 13.43
CA SER A 82 -8.82 5.86 14.62
C SER A 82 -9.02 7.37 14.70
N GLU A 83 -8.34 8.14 13.86
CA GLU A 83 -8.43 9.59 13.89
C GLU A 83 -9.74 10.08 13.27
N PRO A 84 -10.51 10.95 13.98
CA PRO A 84 -11.79 11.42 13.46
C PRO A 84 -11.69 12.13 12.11
N SER A 85 -10.66 12.92 11.89
CA SER A 85 -10.48 13.63 10.61
C SER A 85 -10.26 12.66 9.46
N ILE A 86 -9.53 11.59 9.69
CA ILE A 86 -9.31 10.54 8.69
C ILE A 86 -10.63 9.80 8.41
N GLN A 87 -11.38 9.50 9.45
CA GLN A 87 -12.66 8.80 9.30
C GLN A 87 -13.65 9.62 8.49
N ILE A 88 -13.71 10.93 8.75
CA ILE A 88 -14.58 11.83 8.00
C ILE A 88 -14.17 11.84 6.52
N PHE A 89 -12.88 11.97 6.27
CA PHE A 89 -12.36 11.97 4.90
C PHE A 89 -12.69 10.65 4.18
N LEU A 90 -12.43 9.52 4.82
CA LEU A 90 -12.63 8.21 4.22
C LEU A 90 -14.11 7.90 4.01
N SER A 91 -15.00 8.44 4.85
CA SER A 91 -16.43 8.19 4.71
C SER A 91 -16.97 8.66 3.36
N ASP A 92 -16.36 9.68 2.76
CA ASP A 92 -16.75 10.16 1.43
C ASP A 92 -16.46 9.12 0.34
N PHE A 93 -15.62 8.14 0.62
CA PHE A 93 -15.28 7.08 -0.32
C PHE A 93 -15.93 5.74 0.04
N GLY A 94 -16.87 5.78 0.98
CA GLY A 94 -17.63 4.58 1.35
C GLY A 94 -17.04 3.75 2.47
N TYR A 95 -16.08 4.30 3.20
CA TYR A 95 -15.56 3.64 4.41
C TYR A 95 -16.46 3.98 5.57
N ASP A 96 -17.00 2.99 6.25
CA ASP A 96 -17.91 3.21 7.37
C ASP A 96 -17.47 2.51 8.66
N VAL A 97 -16.67 1.46 8.54
CA VAL A 97 -16.06 0.77 9.68
C VAL A 97 -14.55 0.88 9.52
N PHE A 98 -13.88 1.31 10.58
CA PHE A 98 -12.47 1.72 10.49
C PHE A 98 -11.50 0.78 11.19
N ASP A 99 -11.86 -0.47 11.35
CA ASP A 99 -10.86 -1.48 11.69
C ASP A 99 -10.02 -1.78 10.45
N VAL A 100 -8.82 -2.28 10.68
CA VAL A 100 -7.86 -2.50 9.59
C VAL A 100 -8.43 -3.43 8.52
N ASP A 101 -9.01 -4.54 8.92
CA ASP A 101 -9.49 -5.54 7.97
C ASP A 101 -10.62 -5.00 7.08
N THR A 102 -11.59 -4.32 7.68
CA THR A 102 -12.73 -3.77 6.93
C THR A 102 -12.27 -2.65 6.01
N ALA A 103 -11.39 -1.79 6.50
CA ALA A 103 -10.85 -0.70 5.67
C ALA A 103 -10.07 -1.25 4.47
N LEU A 104 -9.28 -2.30 4.67
CA LEU A 104 -8.53 -2.92 3.58
C LEU A 104 -9.46 -3.60 2.58
N GLN A 105 -10.55 -4.19 3.04
CA GLN A 105 -11.55 -4.76 2.15
C GLN A 105 -12.16 -3.70 1.24
N ARG A 106 -12.50 -2.55 1.82
CA ARG A 106 -13.05 -1.45 1.03
C ARG A 106 -12.01 -0.91 0.04
N LEU A 107 -10.76 -0.79 0.46
CA LEU A 107 -9.69 -0.35 -0.43
C LEU A 107 -9.54 -1.30 -1.62
N LYS A 108 -9.61 -2.60 -1.37
CA LYS A 108 -9.56 -3.60 -2.44
C LYS A 108 -10.70 -3.44 -3.43
N GLN A 109 -11.91 -3.20 -2.94
CA GLN A 109 -13.06 -2.94 -3.79
C GLN A 109 -12.84 -1.70 -4.66
N ARG A 110 -12.34 -0.64 -4.06
CA ARG A 110 -12.07 0.60 -4.76
C ARG A 110 -11.05 0.41 -5.88
N LEU A 111 -9.99 -0.35 -5.59
CA LEU A 111 -8.97 -0.67 -6.59
C LEU A 111 -9.54 -1.52 -7.72
N HIS A 112 -10.47 -2.40 -7.42
CA HIS A 112 -11.11 -3.25 -8.42
C HIS A 112 -12.08 -2.46 -9.31
N GLU A 113 -12.78 -1.48 -8.74
CA GLU A 113 -13.79 -0.70 -9.45
C GLU A 113 -13.22 0.39 -10.34
N GLN A 114 -12.00 0.84 -10.07
CA GLN A 114 -11.41 1.99 -10.75
C GLN A 114 -10.20 1.59 -11.60
N SER A 115 -10.00 2.31 -12.70
CA SER A 115 -8.84 2.11 -13.56
C SER A 115 -7.58 2.74 -12.99
N GLU A 116 -7.74 3.75 -12.13
CA GLU A 116 -6.63 4.44 -11.48
C GLU A 116 -6.64 4.16 -9.99
N PHE A 117 -5.52 4.44 -9.32
CA PHE A 117 -5.47 4.31 -7.87
C PHE A 117 -6.43 5.27 -7.20
N PRO A 118 -7.21 4.80 -6.21
CA PRO A 118 -8.04 5.69 -5.40
C PRO A 118 -7.18 6.72 -4.69
N HIS A 119 -7.67 7.94 -4.60
CA HIS A 119 -6.91 9.03 -3.97
C HIS A 119 -6.64 8.78 -2.49
N GLU A 120 -7.54 8.09 -1.82
CA GLU A 120 -7.40 7.79 -0.39
C GLU A 120 -6.29 6.79 -0.09
N ILE A 121 -5.72 6.15 -1.11
CA ILE A 121 -4.63 5.18 -0.88
C ILE A 121 -3.44 5.83 -0.17
N GLY A 122 -3.27 7.13 -0.31
CA GLY A 122 -2.21 7.86 0.39
C GLY A 122 -2.31 7.75 1.91
N ILE A 123 -3.52 7.64 2.44
CA ILE A 123 -3.72 7.43 3.88
C ILE A 123 -3.08 6.10 4.31
N PHE A 124 -3.28 5.06 3.52
CA PHE A 124 -2.75 3.73 3.81
C PHE A 124 -1.23 3.66 3.67
N LEU A 125 -0.65 4.59 2.91
CA LEU A 125 0.80 4.71 2.77
C LEU A 125 1.43 5.58 3.86
N GLY A 126 0.60 6.30 4.62
CA GLY A 126 1.08 7.12 5.73
C GLY A 126 1.31 8.58 5.38
N PHE A 127 0.79 9.05 4.25
CA PHE A 127 0.88 10.48 3.94
C PHE A 127 -0.08 11.26 4.84
N PRO A 128 0.30 12.49 5.24
CA PRO A 128 -0.59 13.33 6.02
C PRO A 128 -1.90 13.61 5.28
N LEU A 129 -2.99 13.69 6.03
CA LEU A 129 -4.31 13.92 5.42
C LEU A 129 -4.33 15.17 4.56
N GLN A 130 -3.71 16.25 5.03
CA GLN A 130 -3.67 17.50 4.28
C GLN A 130 -2.98 17.34 2.92
N ASP A 131 -1.96 16.50 2.86
CA ASP A 131 -1.26 16.25 1.60
C ASP A 131 -2.13 15.43 0.65
N VAL A 132 -2.83 14.45 1.17
CA VAL A 132 -3.75 13.63 0.35
C VAL A 132 -4.88 14.51 -0.19
N GLN A 133 -5.45 15.36 0.65
CA GLN A 133 -6.52 16.29 0.24
C GLN A 133 -6.02 17.30 -0.80
N ALA A 134 -4.80 17.79 -0.64
CA ALA A 134 -4.22 18.74 -1.57
C ALA A 134 -4.07 18.15 -2.97
N PHE A 135 -3.77 16.88 -3.07
CA PHE A 135 -3.64 16.21 -4.35
C PHE A 135 -4.97 16.00 -5.07
N ILE A 136 -6.06 16.00 -4.33
CA ILE A 136 -7.39 15.81 -4.92
C ILE A 136 -7.87 17.08 -5.61
N THR A 137 -7.34 18.24 -5.23
CA THR A 137 -7.71 19.49 -5.88
C THR A 137 -7.30 19.47 -7.36
N PRO A 138 -8.05 20.13 -8.25
CA PRO A 138 -7.76 20.08 -9.69
C PRO A 138 -6.34 20.46 -10.06
N GLN A 139 -5.75 21.41 -9.35
CA GLN A 139 -4.40 21.90 -9.64
C GLN A 139 -3.32 20.84 -9.35
N LYS A 140 -3.57 19.92 -8.45
CA LYS A 140 -2.58 18.93 -8.03
C LYS A 140 -2.94 17.50 -8.38
N LYS A 141 -4.10 17.29 -8.96
CA LYS A 141 -4.61 15.96 -9.27
C LYS A 141 -3.66 15.17 -10.17
N CYS A 142 -3.13 15.82 -11.20
CA CYS A 142 -2.20 15.17 -12.11
C CYS A 142 -0.91 14.75 -11.39
N LYS A 143 -0.45 15.60 -10.49
CA LYS A 143 0.72 15.31 -9.66
C LYS A 143 0.50 14.08 -8.79
N LEU A 144 -0.67 13.99 -8.17
CA LEU A 144 -1.02 12.86 -7.33
C LEU A 144 -1.02 11.55 -8.12
N VAL A 145 -1.66 11.56 -9.29
CA VAL A 145 -1.72 10.37 -10.13
C VAL A 145 -0.33 9.91 -10.52
N GLY A 146 0.54 10.84 -10.93
CA GLY A 146 1.92 10.52 -11.24
C GLY A 146 2.67 9.97 -10.04
N TYR A 147 2.44 10.58 -8.89
CA TYR A 147 3.07 10.18 -7.64
C TYR A 147 2.70 8.74 -7.27
N TRP A 148 1.41 8.42 -7.30
CA TRP A 148 0.95 7.07 -6.97
C TRP A 148 1.45 6.04 -7.98
N LYS A 149 1.52 6.40 -9.24
CA LYS A 149 2.06 5.51 -10.28
C LYS A 149 3.52 5.18 -10.02
N VAL A 150 4.30 6.17 -9.59
CA VAL A 150 5.70 5.95 -9.26
C VAL A 150 5.83 4.99 -8.07
N TYR A 151 4.99 5.14 -7.05
CA TYR A 151 4.97 4.22 -5.93
C TYR A 151 4.60 2.80 -6.35
N GLY A 152 3.75 2.66 -7.36
CA GLY A 152 3.36 1.36 -7.88
C GLY A 152 4.31 0.76 -8.88
N THR A 153 5.45 1.41 -9.16
CA THR A 153 6.45 0.97 -10.13
C THR A 153 7.83 0.93 -9.49
N VAL A 154 8.83 0.59 -10.30
CA VAL A 154 10.22 0.52 -9.83
C VAL A 154 10.86 1.88 -9.61
N SER A 155 10.25 2.95 -10.04
CA SER A 155 10.82 4.30 -9.96
C SER A 155 10.64 4.98 -8.62
N TYR A 156 10.18 4.27 -7.64
CA TYR A 156 9.83 4.86 -6.37
C TYR A 156 11.02 5.47 -5.61
N THR A 157 12.23 4.93 -5.78
CA THR A 157 13.42 5.52 -5.16
C THR A 157 13.68 6.93 -5.67
N HIS A 158 13.40 7.15 -6.93
CA HIS A 158 13.53 8.45 -7.55
C HIS A 158 12.53 9.44 -6.93
N LEU A 159 11.33 8.97 -6.67
CA LEU A 159 10.31 9.77 -6.02
C LEU A 159 10.72 10.19 -4.62
N ARG A 160 11.38 9.31 -3.88
CA ARG A 160 11.84 9.62 -2.52
C ARG A 160 12.79 10.80 -2.49
N ALA A 161 13.62 10.94 -3.50
CA ALA A 161 14.53 12.09 -3.59
C ALA A 161 13.76 13.40 -3.66
N HIS A 162 12.56 13.39 -4.16
CA HIS A 162 11.74 14.59 -4.28
C HIS A 162 10.94 14.91 -3.02
N GLU A 163 10.77 13.94 -2.15
CA GLU A 163 10.06 14.15 -0.90
C GLU A 163 10.86 14.99 0.08
N THR A 164 12.14 14.94 -0.03
CA THR A 164 13.02 15.72 0.83
C THR A 164 13.27 17.08 0.22
#